data_ce55d2ee965dbc4edeab88ecc5cf8973
#
_entry.id   ce55d2ee965dbc4edeab88ecc5cf8973
#
_cell.length_a   1.000
_cell.length_b   1.000
_cell.length_c   1.000
_cell.angle_alpha   90.00
_cell.angle_beta   90.00
_cell.angle_gamma   90.00
#
_symmetry.space_group_name_H-M   'P 1'
#
loop_
_entity.id
_entity.type
_entity.pdbx_description
1 polymer ?
#
loop_
_entity_poly.entity_id
_entity_poly.type
_entity_poly.pdbx_seq_one_letter_code
_entity_poly.pdbx_strand_id
1 'polypeptide(L)'
;MPLRFAGMGTAAALLLLGLLAAAQANAAPRNKTNSSAKSTDSSTTSTSGSDASSTDASGKSDGPHKDLSTDGQLLDRVVALVNDGLVLESELDAQTREITARLRSQNVALPSGDVMRAQVLDRLVLEEIQAQRADRAGIKVSDEQVNAAMDDIAKRQNVTLEQLPAKLALDGIDYGAYRNDLRREIARQILRSRDVVQRITITPRELDQYLEHEKKTASAANEYNVSHILIPVAQDATPSQVAAASTRAKDIDQRARGGEDFGKLAITYSASETALDGGSLGWRKGTELPTFLADVIARMRPGDVSEVMQTPSGFHIVKLNETRTAGGAQIIQQVHLRHILLKTSEIEDDATVRQKLSHMRDQIVSGKEDFAVLAKTNSQDSSSAVNGGDLGWTQPDAFVPEFAATAEALKPNEISQPFRTQFGWHIVQMLGHRDFDNTADAARERAFEALRDSRVEEATELWLQQIRDESYVELRL
;
A
#
# COMPACT_ATOMS: atom_id res chain seq x y z
N MET A 1 29.46 15.68 -37.22
CA MET A 1 28.40 16.65 -36.88
C MET A 1 27.73 16.12 -35.64
N PRO A 2 27.86 16.75 -34.46
CA PRO A 2 27.24 16.31 -33.24
C PRO A 2 25.89 16.99 -33.04
N LEU A 3 24.83 16.19 -32.85
CA LEU A 3 23.52 16.67 -32.43
C LEU A 3 23.55 17.01 -30.94
N ARG A 4 23.25 18.27 -30.68
CA ARG A 4 23.04 18.82 -29.33
C ARG A 4 21.75 18.30 -28.75
N PHE A 5 21.83 17.59 -27.63
CA PHE A 5 20.71 17.42 -26.71
C PHE A 5 20.65 18.62 -25.77
N ALA A 6 19.60 19.42 -25.94
CA ALA A 6 19.24 20.48 -25.02
C ALA A 6 17.95 20.07 -24.28
N GLY A 7 17.98 20.14 -22.95
CA GLY A 7 16.80 20.36 -22.11
C GLY A 7 16.04 19.11 -21.65
N MET A 8 16.49 18.50 -20.56
CA MET A 8 15.63 17.70 -19.65
C MET A 8 15.97 18.12 -18.21
N GLY A 9 15.40 19.23 -17.82
CA GLY A 9 15.32 19.64 -16.44
C GLY A 9 13.84 19.77 -16.09
N THR A 10 13.38 19.08 -15.09
CA THR A 10 12.07 19.07 -14.41
C THR A 10 11.30 17.75 -14.51
N ALA A 11 11.81 16.69 -13.87
CA ALA A 11 11.07 15.44 -13.70
C ALA A 11 11.17 14.87 -12.26
N ALA A 12 11.53 15.68 -11.27
CA ALA A 12 11.88 15.15 -9.94
C ALA A 12 10.81 15.36 -8.86
N ALA A 13 9.77 16.15 -9.10
CA ALA A 13 8.68 16.36 -8.12
C ALA A 13 7.56 15.26 -8.15
N LEU A 14 7.65 14.32 -9.08
CA LEU A 14 6.56 13.38 -9.41
C LEU A 14 6.50 12.10 -8.53
N LEU A 15 7.30 11.98 -7.47
CA LEU A 15 7.55 10.67 -6.82
C LEU A 15 6.89 10.43 -5.46
N LEU A 16 6.14 11.38 -4.92
CA LEU A 16 5.57 11.20 -3.57
C LEU A 16 4.25 10.43 -3.51
N LEU A 17 3.49 10.30 -4.58
CA LEU A 17 2.12 9.74 -4.54
C LEU A 17 1.86 8.46 -5.35
N GLY A 18 2.79 8.02 -6.20
CA GLY A 18 2.63 6.78 -6.99
C GLY A 18 3.22 5.52 -6.36
N LEU A 19 3.70 5.57 -5.11
CA LEU A 19 4.71 4.66 -4.58
C LEU A 19 4.21 3.62 -3.58
N LEU A 20 2.95 3.64 -3.20
CA LEU A 20 2.44 2.87 -2.05
C LEU A 20 1.64 1.60 -2.39
N ALA A 21 1.41 1.31 -3.66
CA ALA A 21 0.63 0.12 -4.05
C ALA A 21 1.41 -1.22 -4.09
N ALA A 22 2.73 -1.23 -3.88
CA ALA A 22 3.56 -2.43 -4.11
C ALA A 22 4.24 -3.03 -2.86
N ALA A 23 3.94 -2.56 -1.65
CA ALA A 23 4.61 -3.04 -0.41
C ALA A 23 3.79 -4.04 0.41
N GLN A 24 2.88 -4.81 -0.18
CA GLN A 24 2.02 -5.78 0.55
C GLN A 24 2.45 -7.24 0.46
N ALA A 25 3.66 -7.56 0.09
CA ALA A 25 4.14 -8.96 0.15
C ALA A 25 5.32 -9.06 1.11
N ASN A 26 5.07 -9.58 2.30
CA ASN A 26 5.93 -10.29 3.25
C ASN A 26 5.92 -9.73 4.68
N ALA A 27 4.94 -10.15 5.47
CA ALA A 27 5.06 -10.22 6.91
C ALA A 27 4.45 -11.52 7.41
N ALA A 28 5.27 -12.58 7.47
CA ALA A 28 4.93 -13.80 8.21
C ALA A 28 5.05 -13.54 9.73
N PRO A 29 4.16 -14.10 10.57
CA PRO A 29 4.18 -13.86 12.00
C PRO A 29 5.33 -14.64 12.67
N ARG A 30 6.26 -13.95 13.29
CA ARG A 30 7.22 -14.56 14.22
C ARG A 30 6.60 -14.76 15.58
N ASN A 31 6.36 -16.01 15.90
CA ASN A 31 6.01 -16.51 17.22
C ASN A 31 7.17 -16.23 18.21
N LYS A 32 6.93 -15.47 19.27
CA LYS A 32 7.86 -15.32 20.39
C LYS A 32 7.31 -16.09 21.59
N THR A 33 8.01 -17.14 21.92
CA THR A 33 7.88 -17.88 23.17
C THR A 33 8.42 -17.06 24.34
N ASN A 34 7.64 -17.09 25.43
CA ASN A 34 7.93 -16.56 26.76
C ASN A 34 9.22 -17.15 27.37
N SER A 35 9.96 -16.30 28.04
CA SER A 35 10.80 -16.74 29.16
C SER A 35 10.77 -15.67 30.26
N SER A 36 10.24 -16.07 31.40
CA SER A 36 10.16 -15.34 32.65
C SER A 36 11.55 -15.26 33.30
N ALA A 37 11.88 -14.11 33.85
CA ALA A 37 12.77 -14.04 35.02
C ALA A 37 12.46 -12.82 35.89
N LYS A 38 12.48 -13.04 37.13
CA LYS A 38 11.94 -12.48 38.33
C LYS A 38 12.96 -11.56 39.04
N SER A 39 12.40 -10.65 39.87
CA SER A 39 12.98 -10.00 41.08
C SER A 39 13.95 -8.82 40.85
N THR A 40 13.98 -7.78 41.66
CA THR A 40 13.67 -7.56 43.09
C THR A 40 13.64 -6.06 43.38
N ASP A 41 12.81 -5.74 44.34
CA ASP A 41 12.76 -4.63 45.28
C ASP A 41 13.99 -3.74 45.45
N SER A 42 13.76 -2.43 45.61
CA SER A 42 14.12 -1.70 46.85
C SER A 42 13.56 -0.29 46.89
N SER A 43 12.86 -0.08 47.97
CA SER A 43 12.32 1.13 48.57
C SER A 43 13.40 2.15 48.99
N THR A 44 13.03 3.44 49.05
CA THR A 44 13.22 4.38 50.18
C THR A 44 12.62 5.72 49.82
N THR A 45 11.58 6.12 50.49
CA THR A 45 11.29 7.02 51.62
C THR A 45 12.08 8.34 51.65
N SER A 46 11.37 9.43 51.66
CA SER A 46 11.11 10.38 52.74
C SER A 46 10.96 11.81 52.20
N THR A 47 9.93 12.39 52.55
CA THR A 47 9.44 13.26 53.67
C THR A 47 9.48 14.73 53.41
N SER A 48 8.31 15.33 53.68
CA SER A 48 7.96 16.56 54.38
C SER A 48 8.31 17.88 53.72
N GLY A 49 7.51 18.88 53.74
CA GLY A 49 6.33 19.24 54.54
C GLY A 49 5.96 20.67 54.25
N SER A 50 4.73 21.00 54.60
CA SER A 50 4.19 22.23 55.19
C SER A 50 4.48 23.57 54.47
N ASP A 51 3.63 24.54 54.41
CA ASP A 51 2.35 24.93 55.02
C ASP A 51 1.83 26.18 54.30
N ALA A 52 0.53 26.23 54.24
CA ALA A 52 -0.38 27.36 54.43
C ALA A 52 0.01 28.79 54.01
N SER A 53 -0.80 29.48 53.23
CA SER A 53 -1.82 30.39 53.78
C SER A 53 -2.58 31.08 52.65
N SER A 54 -3.87 31.12 52.84
CA SER A 54 -4.87 31.94 52.20
C SER A 54 -4.57 33.43 52.26
N THR A 55 -4.81 34.17 51.18
CA THR A 55 -5.48 35.48 51.29
C THR A 55 -6.16 35.84 49.97
N ASP A 56 -7.42 36.09 50.11
CA ASP A 56 -8.36 36.73 49.23
C ASP A 56 -7.86 38.14 48.86
N ALA A 57 -7.86 38.49 47.55
CA ALA A 57 -7.90 39.89 47.14
C ALA A 57 -8.45 40.01 45.72
N SER A 58 -9.72 40.30 45.65
CA SER A 58 -10.38 40.97 44.53
C SER A 58 -9.56 42.19 44.09
N GLY A 59 -8.99 42.12 42.88
CA GLY A 59 -8.29 43.23 42.25
C GLY A 59 -8.50 43.21 40.74
N LYS A 60 -9.45 43.98 40.24
CA LYS A 60 -9.44 44.45 38.85
C LYS A 60 -8.07 45.10 38.59
N SER A 61 -7.28 44.49 37.70
CA SER A 61 -6.18 45.17 37.04
C SER A 61 -6.46 45.18 35.55
N ASP A 62 -6.95 46.32 35.06
CA ASP A 62 -6.71 46.77 33.71
C ASP A 62 -5.19 46.89 33.55
N GLY A 63 -4.55 45.79 33.13
CA GLY A 63 -3.18 45.80 32.63
C GLY A 63 -3.22 46.39 31.21
N PRO A 64 -2.23 47.20 30.84
CA PRO A 64 -2.17 47.76 29.50
C PRO A 64 -2.12 46.60 28.52
N HIS A 65 -3.14 46.54 27.64
CA HIS A 65 -3.03 45.76 26.44
C HIS A 65 -1.72 46.21 25.77
N LYS A 66 -0.71 45.37 25.75
CA LYS A 66 0.43 45.58 24.88
C LYS A 66 -0.16 45.48 23.47
N ASP A 67 -0.34 46.63 22.86
CA ASP A 67 -0.53 46.69 21.40
C ASP A 67 0.67 45.98 20.82
N LEU A 68 0.42 44.76 20.23
CA LEU A 68 1.39 44.07 19.44
C LEU A 68 1.74 45.05 18.31
N SER A 69 2.99 45.52 18.28
CA SER A 69 3.45 46.47 17.27
C SER A 69 3.07 45.97 15.90
N THR A 70 2.51 46.84 15.07
CA THR A 70 2.14 46.59 13.67
C THR A 70 3.33 46.24 12.78
N ASP A 71 4.55 46.23 13.31
CA ASP A 71 5.80 45.84 12.63
C ASP A 71 6.17 44.36 12.87
N GLY A 72 5.29 43.57 13.50
CA GLY A 72 5.47 42.12 13.63
C GLY A 72 5.38 41.47 12.26
N GLN A 73 6.46 40.88 11.79
CA GLN A 73 6.46 40.01 10.60
C GLN A 73 5.44 38.87 10.86
N LEU A 74 4.40 38.79 10.04
CA LEU A 74 3.43 37.70 10.12
C LEU A 74 4.19 36.38 9.85
N LEU A 75 4.33 35.53 10.86
CA LEU A 75 5.09 34.30 10.76
C LEU A 75 4.38 33.31 9.83
N ASP A 76 3.08 33.11 10.05
CA ASP A 76 2.20 32.28 9.21
C ASP A 76 0.74 32.54 9.59
N ARG A 77 -0.20 32.12 8.74
CA ARG A 77 -1.63 32.24 8.99
C ARG A 77 -2.28 30.87 9.12
N VAL A 78 -3.18 30.73 10.10
CA VAL A 78 -3.99 29.53 10.26
C VAL A 78 -5.16 29.57 9.28
N VAL A 79 -5.24 28.59 8.38
CA VAL A 79 -6.33 28.47 7.38
C VAL A 79 -7.38 27.43 7.77
N ALA A 80 -7.06 26.49 8.66
CA ALA A 80 -8.03 25.60 9.29
C ALA A 80 -7.60 25.24 10.72
N LEU A 81 -8.58 25.10 11.60
CA LEU A 81 -8.45 24.46 12.90
C LEU A 81 -9.11 23.09 12.81
N VAL A 82 -8.37 22.05 13.19
CA VAL A 82 -8.80 20.65 13.09
C VAL A 82 -8.64 19.99 14.46
N ASN A 83 -9.73 19.86 15.23
CA ASN A 83 -9.68 19.46 16.63
C ASN A 83 -8.66 20.32 17.42
N ASP A 84 -7.53 19.71 17.84
CA ASP A 84 -6.44 20.37 18.56
C ASP A 84 -5.27 20.79 17.63
N GLY A 85 -5.34 20.50 16.33
CA GLY A 85 -4.31 20.79 15.34
C GLY A 85 -4.66 21.97 14.44
N LEU A 86 -3.69 22.38 13.64
CA LEU A 86 -3.75 23.55 12.76
C LEU A 86 -3.28 23.17 11.35
N VAL A 87 -3.89 23.79 10.35
CA VAL A 87 -3.36 23.81 8.97
C VAL A 87 -2.91 25.24 8.68
N LEU A 88 -1.69 25.41 8.21
CA LEU A 88 -1.08 26.71 7.95
C LEU A 88 -1.22 27.13 6.50
N GLU A 89 -1.22 28.44 6.27
CA GLU A 89 -1.30 29.01 4.92
C GLU A 89 -0.08 28.65 4.08
N SER A 90 1.11 28.65 4.66
CA SER A 90 2.35 28.27 4.00
C SER A 90 2.31 26.81 3.49
N GLU A 91 1.73 25.88 4.29
CA GLU A 91 1.55 24.49 3.93
C GLU A 91 0.54 24.34 2.78
N LEU A 92 -0.62 25.03 2.89
CA LEU A 92 -1.63 25.05 1.84
C LEU A 92 -1.06 25.59 0.51
N ASP A 93 -0.28 26.67 0.56
CA ASP A 93 0.34 27.25 -0.62
C ASP A 93 1.40 26.34 -1.24
N ALA A 94 2.21 25.68 -0.43
CA ALA A 94 3.22 24.74 -0.90
C ALA A 94 2.57 23.56 -1.63
N GLN A 95 1.58 22.92 -1.02
CA GLN A 95 0.84 21.79 -1.60
C GLN A 95 0.05 22.21 -2.84
N THR A 96 -0.57 23.40 -2.83
CA THR A 96 -1.29 23.92 -4.01
C THR A 96 -0.35 24.14 -5.19
N ARG A 97 0.85 24.67 -4.95
CA ARG A 97 1.87 24.85 -6.03
C ARG A 97 2.32 23.51 -6.59
N GLU A 98 2.62 22.55 -5.72
CA GLU A 98 3.08 21.21 -6.12
C GLU A 98 2.03 20.49 -6.97
N ILE A 99 0.79 20.39 -6.47
CA ILE A 99 -0.32 19.72 -7.18
C ILE A 99 -0.61 20.42 -8.51
N THR A 100 -0.63 21.76 -8.52
CA THR A 100 -0.84 22.52 -9.76
C THR A 100 0.27 22.27 -10.80
N ALA A 101 1.52 22.20 -10.38
CA ALA A 101 2.65 21.89 -11.27
C ALA A 101 2.53 20.47 -11.84
N ARG A 102 2.17 19.50 -11.01
CA ARG A 102 1.94 18.10 -11.42
C ARG A 102 0.81 17.99 -12.45
N LEU A 103 -0.36 18.56 -12.16
CA LEU A 103 -1.51 18.51 -13.08
C LEU A 103 -1.21 19.18 -14.42
N ARG A 104 -0.45 20.28 -14.41
CA ARG A 104 0.01 20.92 -15.65
C ARG A 104 0.93 20.02 -16.46
N SER A 105 1.86 19.29 -15.81
CA SER A 105 2.74 18.35 -16.51
C SER A 105 1.98 17.17 -17.13
N GLN A 106 0.83 16.83 -16.59
CA GLN A 106 -0.05 15.78 -17.10
C GLN A 106 -1.09 16.28 -18.12
N ASN A 107 -1.04 17.57 -18.48
CA ASN A 107 -2.02 18.23 -19.36
C ASN A 107 -3.47 18.15 -18.87
N VAL A 108 -3.70 18.04 -17.56
CA VAL A 108 -5.04 18.08 -16.96
C VAL A 108 -5.50 19.53 -16.87
N ALA A 109 -6.74 19.81 -17.30
CA ALA A 109 -7.32 21.15 -17.24
C ALA A 109 -7.57 21.54 -15.76
N LEU A 110 -7.00 22.69 -15.34
CA LEU A 110 -7.11 23.17 -13.96
C LEU A 110 -8.42 23.94 -13.73
N PRO A 111 -9.05 23.79 -12.55
CA PRO A 111 -10.13 24.67 -12.10
C PRO A 111 -9.57 26.07 -11.75
N SER A 112 -10.43 26.97 -11.26
CA SER A 112 -9.99 28.27 -10.72
C SER A 112 -9.05 28.07 -9.51
N GLY A 113 -8.17 29.07 -9.26
CA GLY A 113 -7.22 29.00 -8.16
C GLY A 113 -7.90 28.79 -6.80
N ASP A 114 -9.04 29.45 -6.57
CA ASP A 114 -9.80 29.33 -5.32
C ASP A 114 -10.36 27.92 -5.11
N VAL A 115 -10.89 27.30 -6.19
CA VAL A 115 -11.39 25.91 -6.12
C VAL A 115 -10.25 24.94 -5.86
N MET A 116 -9.11 25.10 -6.54
CA MET A 116 -7.92 24.29 -6.30
C MET A 116 -7.46 24.41 -4.85
N ARG A 117 -7.39 25.64 -4.33
CA ARG A 117 -6.96 25.92 -2.96
C ARG A 117 -7.91 25.30 -1.93
N ALA A 118 -9.24 25.36 -2.18
CA ALA A 118 -10.22 24.74 -1.32
C ALA A 118 -10.10 23.21 -1.29
N GLN A 119 -9.91 22.57 -2.45
CA GLN A 119 -9.72 21.12 -2.54
C GLN A 119 -8.43 20.64 -1.86
N VAL A 120 -7.34 21.41 -2.00
CA VAL A 120 -6.10 21.10 -1.31
C VAL A 120 -6.25 21.27 0.20
N LEU A 121 -6.99 22.29 0.66
CA LEU A 121 -7.27 22.47 2.07
C LEU A 121 -8.09 21.31 2.65
N ASP A 122 -9.13 20.85 1.97
CA ASP A 122 -9.94 19.70 2.39
C ASP A 122 -9.07 18.44 2.54
N ARG A 123 -8.13 18.24 1.63
CA ARG A 123 -7.15 17.16 1.72
C ARG A 123 -6.25 17.29 2.93
N LEU A 124 -5.65 18.47 3.17
CA LEU A 124 -4.78 18.73 4.33
C LEU A 124 -5.53 18.53 5.65
N VAL A 125 -6.80 18.95 5.71
CA VAL A 125 -7.67 18.71 6.88
C VAL A 125 -7.84 17.20 7.14
N LEU A 126 -8.10 16.39 6.09
CA LEU A 126 -8.22 14.94 6.24
C LEU A 126 -6.88 14.28 6.65
N GLU A 127 -5.75 14.77 6.12
CA GLU A 127 -4.43 14.29 6.50
C GLU A 127 -4.12 14.59 7.96
N GLU A 128 -4.48 15.78 8.46
CA GLU A 128 -4.33 16.16 9.87
C GLU A 128 -5.22 15.32 10.80
N ILE A 129 -6.49 15.07 10.42
CA ILE A 129 -7.41 14.19 11.16
C ILE A 129 -6.80 12.78 11.30
N GLN A 130 -6.28 12.23 10.22
CA GLN A 130 -5.64 10.92 10.21
C GLN A 130 -4.37 10.89 11.08
N ALA A 131 -3.54 11.93 11.03
CA ALA A 131 -2.34 12.04 11.84
C ALA A 131 -2.68 12.05 13.35
N GLN A 132 -3.64 12.87 13.77
CA GLN A 132 -4.11 12.89 15.15
C GLN A 132 -4.72 11.57 15.61
N ARG A 133 -5.45 10.90 14.71
CA ARG A 133 -6.01 9.57 15.01
C ARG A 133 -4.93 8.50 15.14
N ALA A 134 -3.87 8.57 14.33
CA ALA A 134 -2.70 7.71 14.46
C ALA A 134 -1.98 7.92 15.80
N ASP A 135 -1.78 9.16 16.20
CA ASP A 135 -1.16 9.52 17.49
C ASP A 135 -1.99 9.04 18.68
N ARG A 136 -3.31 9.29 18.67
CA ARG A 136 -4.24 8.78 19.69
C ARG A 136 -4.28 7.26 19.77
N ALA A 137 -4.06 6.60 18.63
CA ALA A 137 -3.97 5.14 18.54
C ALA A 137 -2.60 4.58 18.98
N GLY A 138 -1.65 5.45 19.35
CA GLY A 138 -0.31 5.07 19.79
C GLY A 138 0.57 4.52 18.66
N ILE A 139 0.26 4.83 17.39
CA ILE A 139 1.06 4.41 16.24
C ILE A 139 2.36 5.20 16.24
N LYS A 140 3.47 4.49 16.44
CA LYS A 140 4.82 5.06 16.43
C LYS A 140 5.62 4.45 15.28
N VAL A 141 6.13 5.29 14.40
CA VAL A 141 7.00 4.90 13.30
C VAL A 141 8.44 5.06 13.73
N SER A 142 9.19 3.95 13.76
CA SER A 142 10.58 3.97 14.17
C SER A 142 11.49 4.55 13.08
N ASP A 143 12.70 4.98 13.48
CA ASP A 143 13.69 5.48 12.52
C ASP A 143 14.14 4.40 11.54
N GLU A 144 14.15 3.14 11.95
CA GLU A 144 14.47 2.00 11.06
C GLU A 144 13.42 1.85 9.96
N GLN A 145 12.12 2.01 10.28
CA GLN A 145 11.05 1.96 9.28
C GLN A 145 11.16 3.12 8.29
N VAL A 146 11.44 4.33 8.77
CA VAL A 146 11.66 5.50 7.89
C VAL A 146 12.89 5.28 7.02
N ASN A 147 14.00 4.79 7.59
CA ASN A 147 15.22 4.53 6.83
C ASN A 147 15.02 3.46 5.75
N ALA A 148 14.27 2.40 6.05
CA ALA A 148 13.93 1.38 5.06
C ALA A 148 13.12 1.96 3.89
N ALA A 149 12.11 2.79 4.19
CA ALA A 149 11.34 3.48 3.15
C ALA A 149 12.19 4.47 2.33
N MET A 150 13.10 5.20 2.98
CA MET A 150 14.06 6.10 2.30
C MET A 150 15.02 5.32 1.39
N ASP A 151 15.50 4.15 1.82
CA ASP A 151 16.37 3.27 1.03
C ASP A 151 15.64 2.76 -0.22
N ASP A 152 14.38 2.35 -0.09
CA ASP A 152 13.54 1.94 -1.22
C ASP A 152 13.31 3.09 -2.22
N ILE A 153 13.11 4.31 -1.73
CA ILE A 153 13.00 5.51 -2.58
C ILE A 153 14.32 5.76 -3.31
N ALA A 154 15.45 5.68 -2.60
CA ALA A 154 16.77 5.87 -3.19
C ALA A 154 17.05 4.85 -4.31
N LYS A 155 16.76 3.54 -4.07
CA LYS A 155 16.89 2.48 -5.07
C LYS A 155 16.07 2.75 -6.33
N ARG A 156 14.82 3.20 -6.18
CA ARG A 156 13.96 3.54 -7.33
C ARG A 156 14.46 4.74 -8.12
N GLN A 157 15.18 5.66 -7.47
CA GLN A 157 15.83 6.79 -8.12
C GLN A 157 17.25 6.46 -8.62
N ASN A 158 17.69 5.20 -8.51
CA ASN A 158 19.04 4.76 -8.88
C ASN A 158 20.16 5.52 -8.15
N VAL A 159 19.94 5.87 -6.86
CA VAL A 159 20.93 6.49 -5.98
C VAL A 159 21.04 5.67 -4.68
N THR A 160 22.12 5.88 -3.92
CA THR A 160 22.24 5.30 -2.58
C THR A 160 21.51 6.15 -1.55
N LEU A 161 21.18 5.57 -0.39
CA LEU A 161 20.58 6.31 0.72
C LEU A 161 21.43 7.53 1.13
N GLU A 162 22.77 7.40 1.08
CA GLU A 162 23.72 8.47 1.39
C GLU A 162 23.69 9.62 0.37
N GLN A 163 23.36 9.33 -0.89
CA GLN A 163 23.27 10.30 -1.98
C GLN A 163 21.91 11.00 -2.02
N LEU A 164 20.89 10.39 -1.40
CA LEU A 164 19.51 10.90 -1.45
C LEU A 164 19.37 12.34 -0.90
N PRO A 165 20.03 12.77 0.20
CA PRO A 165 19.96 14.14 0.68
C PRO A 165 20.46 15.16 -0.34
N ALA A 166 21.57 14.87 -1.03
CA ALA A 166 22.12 15.74 -2.07
C ALA A 166 21.19 15.82 -3.29
N LYS A 167 20.56 14.70 -3.64
CA LYS A 167 19.57 14.64 -4.72
C LYS A 167 18.34 15.48 -4.40
N LEU A 168 17.75 15.35 -3.20
CA LEU A 168 16.61 16.15 -2.75
C LEU A 168 16.95 17.65 -2.69
N ALA A 169 18.15 18.01 -2.24
CA ALA A 169 18.60 19.41 -2.21
C ALA A 169 18.70 20.04 -3.61
N LEU A 170 19.07 19.28 -4.65
CA LEU A 170 19.04 19.74 -6.05
C LEU A 170 17.62 20.07 -6.52
N ASP A 171 16.63 19.36 -6.00
CA ASP A 171 15.21 19.57 -6.29
C ASP A 171 14.57 20.61 -5.34
N GLY A 172 15.37 21.25 -4.46
CA GLY A 172 14.92 22.26 -3.51
C GLY A 172 14.15 21.69 -2.30
N ILE A 173 14.28 20.39 -2.03
CA ILE A 173 13.55 19.68 -0.96
C ILE A 173 14.47 19.55 0.26
N ASP A 174 14.00 20.01 1.43
CA ASP A 174 14.70 19.81 2.70
C ASP A 174 14.58 18.33 3.13
N TYR A 175 15.73 17.71 3.38
CA TYR A 175 15.80 16.29 3.76
C TYR A 175 15.09 15.98 5.08
N GLY A 176 15.18 16.89 6.07
CA GLY A 176 14.55 16.72 7.37
C GLY A 176 13.03 16.80 7.28
N ALA A 177 12.51 17.78 6.55
CA ALA A 177 11.09 17.91 6.25
C ALA A 177 10.57 16.68 5.52
N TYR A 178 11.23 16.26 4.44
CA TYR A 178 10.87 15.08 3.66
C TYR A 178 10.80 13.80 4.50
N ARG A 179 11.79 13.61 5.40
CA ARG A 179 11.82 12.48 6.33
C ARG A 179 10.64 12.49 7.31
N ASN A 180 10.25 13.67 7.78
CA ASN A 180 9.11 13.83 8.69
C ASN A 180 7.78 13.60 7.96
N ASP A 181 7.65 14.06 6.72
CA ASP A 181 6.47 13.81 5.90
C ASP A 181 6.31 12.32 5.60
N LEU A 182 7.41 11.64 5.25
CA LEU A 182 7.40 10.19 5.07
C LEU A 182 7.00 9.44 6.34
N ARG A 183 7.46 9.90 7.52
CA ARG A 183 7.03 9.30 8.81
C ARG A 183 5.52 9.46 9.02
N ARG A 184 4.97 10.64 8.74
CA ARG A 184 3.51 10.89 8.83
C ARG A 184 2.75 10.00 7.84
N GLU A 185 3.25 9.86 6.63
CA GLU A 185 2.63 8.99 5.63
C GLU A 185 2.62 7.52 6.05
N ILE A 186 3.74 6.99 6.55
CA ILE A 186 3.82 5.63 7.09
C ILE A 186 2.83 5.45 8.25
N ALA A 187 2.71 6.44 9.15
CA ALA A 187 1.75 6.37 10.24
C ALA A 187 0.30 6.32 9.75
N ARG A 188 -0.07 7.13 8.74
CA ARG A 188 -1.39 7.09 8.09
C ARG A 188 -1.67 5.74 7.44
N GLN A 189 -0.68 5.17 6.76
CA GLN A 189 -0.81 3.85 6.13
C GLN A 189 -1.03 2.74 7.17
N ILE A 190 -0.28 2.76 8.29
CA ILE A 190 -0.47 1.80 9.38
C ILE A 190 -1.88 1.96 9.98
N LEU A 191 -2.34 3.20 10.18
CA LEU A 191 -3.69 3.47 10.67
C LEU A 191 -4.76 2.89 9.74
N ARG A 192 -4.67 3.20 8.45
CA ARG A 192 -5.61 2.68 7.44
C ARG A 192 -5.57 1.15 7.36
N SER A 193 -4.37 0.57 7.40
CA SER A 193 -4.23 -0.89 7.43
C SER A 193 -4.97 -1.51 8.62
N ARG A 194 -4.83 -0.93 9.81
CA ARG A 194 -5.47 -1.42 11.05
C ARG A 194 -6.98 -1.19 11.06
N ASP A 195 -7.42 0.02 10.72
CA ASP A 195 -8.80 0.45 10.90
C ASP A 195 -9.71 0.00 9.73
N VAL A 196 -9.15 -0.23 8.55
CA VAL A 196 -9.87 -0.62 7.34
C VAL A 196 -9.44 -2.01 6.86
N VAL A 197 -8.19 -2.15 6.37
CA VAL A 197 -7.76 -3.33 5.61
C VAL A 197 -7.87 -4.63 6.41
N GLN A 198 -7.43 -4.62 7.68
CA GLN A 198 -7.44 -5.81 8.55
C GLN A 198 -8.84 -6.25 8.98
N ARG A 199 -9.84 -5.40 8.79
CA ARG A 199 -11.25 -5.73 9.12
C ARG A 199 -11.99 -6.36 7.96
N ILE A 200 -11.41 -6.33 6.76
CA ILE A 200 -12.03 -6.91 5.58
C ILE A 200 -11.80 -8.41 5.57
N THR A 201 -12.89 -9.13 5.50
CA THR A 201 -12.91 -10.60 5.39
C THR A 201 -13.67 -10.97 4.12
N ILE A 202 -13.04 -11.78 3.27
CA ILE A 202 -13.65 -12.36 2.07
C ILE A 202 -13.98 -13.82 2.37
N THR A 203 -15.25 -14.17 2.28
CA THR A 203 -15.68 -15.55 2.49
C THR A 203 -15.52 -16.37 1.21
N PRO A 204 -15.30 -17.70 1.31
CA PRO A 204 -15.26 -18.58 0.13
C PRO A 204 -16.52 -18.47 -0.75
N ARG A 205 -17.67 -18.28 -0.14
CA ARG A 205 -18.95 -18.11 -0.86
C ARG A 205 -19.00 -16.82 -1.68
N GLU A 206 -18.53 -15.70 -1.13
CA GLU A 206 -18.46 -14.44 -1.87
C GLU A 206 -17.51 -14.56 -3.05
N LEU A 207 -16.37 -15.21 -2.86
CA LEU A 207 -15.40 -15.46 -3.92
C LEU A 207 -16.00 -16.34 -5.03
N ASP A 208 -16.72 -17.40 -4.68
CA ASP A 208 -17.36 -18.27 -5.67
C ASP A 208 -18.46 -17.53 -6.45
N GLN A 209 -19.27 -16.70 -5.77
CA GLN A 209 -20.28 -15.85 -6.42
C GLN A 209 -19.65 -14.85 -7.37
N TYR A 210 -18.54 -14.24 -6.97
CA TYR A 210 -17.80 -13.29 -7.78
C TYR A 210 -17.24 -13.97 -9.04
N LEU A 211 -16.62 -15.15 -8.94
CA LEU A 211 -16.12 -15.93 -10.07
C LEU A 211 -17.23 -16.34 -11.04
N GLU A 212 -18.42 -16.72 -10.52
CA GLU A 212 -19.57 -17.05 -11.37
C GLU A 212 -20.09 -15.82 -12.12
N HIS A 213 -20.05 -14.65 -11.49
CA HIS A 213 -20.41 -13.40 -12.12
C HIS A 213 -19.41 -13.03 -13.23
N GLU A 214 -18.11 -13.14 -12.97
CA GLU A 214 -17.06 -12.92 -13.96
C GLU A 214 -17.22 -13.79 -15.21
N LYS A 215 -17.48 -15.09 -15.02
CA LYS A 215 -17.70 -16.04 -16.14
C LYS A 215 -18.87 -15.60 -17.03
N LYS A 216 -19.91 -15.00 -16.43
CA LYS A 216 -21.11 -14.55 -17.17
C LYS A 216 -20.90 -13.24 -17.93
N THR A 217 -20.07 -12.35 -17.41
CA THR A 217 -19.87 -11.01 -17.96
C THR A 217 -18.79 -10.93 -19.03
N ALA A 218 -18.02 -12.01 -19.27
CA ALA A 218 -16.85 -12.04 -20.19
C ALA A 218 -15.83 -10.89 -19.96
N SER A 219 -15.97 -10.18 -18.85
CA SER A 219 -15.20 -8.97 -18.49
C SER A 219 -13.83 -9.28 -17.91
N ALA A 220 -13.59 -10.52 -17.51
CA ALA A 220 -12.40 -10.97 -16.79
C ALA A 220 -11.07 -10.78 -17.56
N ALA A 221 -11.14 -10.67 -18.89
CA ALA A 221 -9.95 -10.54 -19.75
C ALA A 221 -9.62 -9.09 -20.14
N ASN A 222 -10.44 -8.12 -19.69
CA ASN A 222 -10.26 -6.72 -20.06
C ASN A 222 -9.68 -5.89 -18.92
N GLU A 223 -8.73 -5.02 -19.26
CA GLU A 223 -8.28 -3.93 -18.40
C GLU A 223 -8.88 -2.62 -18.91
N TYR A 224 -9.29 -1.80 -17.96
CA TYR A 224 -9.97 -0.53 -18.19
C TYR A 224 -9.17 0.60 -17.57
N ASN A 225 -8.96 1.66 -18.33
CA ASN A 225 -8.47 2.92 -17.81
C ASN A 225 -9.67 3.79 -17.47
N VAL A 226 -9.87 4.07 -16.19
CA VAL A 226 -11.08 4.72 -15.71
C VAL A 226 -10.78 5.96 -14.88
N SER A 227 -11.71 6.92 -14.92
CA SER A 227 -11.73 8.08 -14.03
C SER A 227 -13.06 8.14 -13.29
N HIS A 228 -13.04 8.60 -12.05
CA HIS A 228 -14.15 8.53 -11.10
C HIS A 228 -14.40 9.88 -10.41
N ILE A 229 -15.67 10.21 -10.21
CA ILE A 229 -16.13 11.35 -9.41
C ILE A 229 -17.06 10.82 -8.32
N LEU A 230 -16.80 11.20 -7.07
CA LEU A 230 -17.66 10.94 -5.91
C LEU A 230 -18.26 12.25 -5.41
N ILE A 231 -19.59 12.32 -5.37
CA ILE A 231 -20.33 13.38 -4.67
C ILE A 231 -20.80 12.79 -3.34
N PRO A 232 -20.19 13.17 -2.23
CA PRO A 232 -20.41 12.50 -0.95
C PRO A 232 -21.80 12.80 -0.39
N VAL A 233 -22.31 11.85 0.40
CA VAL A 233 -23.54 12.00 1.17
C VAL A 233 -23.25 11.50 2.58
N ALA A 234 -23.41 12.36 3.59
CA ALA A 234 -23.19 11.99 4.98
C ALA A 234 -24.14 10.87 5.43
N GLN A 235 -23.71 10.04 6.36
CA GLN A 235 -24.50 8.88 6.82
C GLN A 235 -25.80 9.30 7.51
N ASP A 236 -25.84 10.48 8.12
CA ASP A 236 -26.99 11.09 8.78
C ASP A 236 -27.70 12.16 7.92
N ALA A 237 -27.39 12.18 6.61
CA ALA A 237 -27.93 13.18 5.70
C ALA A 237 -29.46 13.13 5.64
N THR A 238 -30.07 14.31 5.72
CA THR A 238 -31.51 14.46 5.55
C THR A 238 -31.93 14.17 4.09
N PRO A 239 -33.19 13.78 3.84
CA PRO A 239 -33.69 13.58 2.46
C PRO A 239 -33.44 14.78 1.54
N SER A 240 -33.48 16.00 2.06
CA SER A 240 -33.20 17.22 1.30
C SER A 240 -31.74 17.31 0.88
N GLN A 241 -30.80 16.94 1.76
CA GLN A 241 -29.36 16.90 1.44
C GLN A 241 -29.05 15.83 0.40
N VAL A 242 -29.63 14.63 0.54
CA VAL A 242 -29.52 13.58 -0.47
C VAL A 242 -30.04 14.04 -1.84
N ALA A 243 -31.18 14.70 -1.86
CA ALA A 243 -31.77 15.24 -3.10
C ALA A 243 -30.86 16.32 -3.72
N ALA A 244 -30.28 17.19 -2.92
CA ALA A 244 -29.33 18.21 -3.39
C ALA A 244 -28.06 17.59 -3.98
N ALA A 245 -27.49 16.57 -3.32
CA ALA A 245 -26.32 15.82 -3.82
C ALA A 245 -26.65 15.09 -5.14
N SER A 246 -27.83 14.45 -5.23
CA SER A 246 -28.32 13.82 -6.47
C SER A 246 -28.45 14.82 -7.62
N THR A 247 -29.01 16.01 -7.35
CA THR A 247 -29.14 17.07 -8.36
C THR A 247 -27.78 17.54 -8.85
N ARG A 248 -26.83 17.73 -7.93
CA ARG A 248 -25.43 18.09 -8.27
C ARG A 248 -24.76 17.01 -9.11
N ALA A 249 -24.90 15.73 -8.73
CA ALA A 249 -24.34 14.62 -9.49
C ALA A 249 -24.89 14.55 -10.92
N LYS A 250 -26.20 14.77 -11.11
CA LYS A 250 -26.84 14.82 -12.43
C LYS A 250 -26.36 15.99 -13.28
N ASP A 251 -26.14 17.17 -12.69
CA ASP A 251 -25.57 18.32 -13.41
C ASP A 251 -24.15 18.00 -13.91
N ILE A 252 -23.33 17.41 -13.05
CA ILE A 252 -21.97 17.00 -13.41
C ILE A 252 -21.97 15.94 -14.52
N ASP A 253 -22.85 14.94 -14.43
CA ASP A 253 -23.02 13.93 -15.48
C ASP A 253 -23.39 14.56 -16.82
N GLN A 254 -24.35 15.48 -16.84
CA GLN A 254 -24.75 16.17 -18.06
C GLN A 254 -23.59 16.99 -18.67
N ARG A 255 -22.82 17.68 -17.85
CA ARG A 255 -21.65 18.47 -18.29
C ARG A 255 -20.56 17.56 -18.84
N ALA A 256 -20.26 16.45 -18.16
CA ALA A 256 -19.27 15.46 -18.60
C ALA A 256 -19.67 14.83 -19.95
N ARG A 257 -20.96 14.45 -20.12
CA ARG A 257 -21.50 13.95 -21.39
C ARG A 257 -21.56 15.03 -22.46
N GLY A 258 -21.66 16.29 -22.07
CA GLY A 258 -21.60 17.46 -22.94
C GLY A 258 -20.19 17.78 -23.44
N GLY A 259 -19.19 17.02 -23.03
CA GLY A 259 -17.79 17.18 -23.48
C GLY A 259 -16.94 18.09 -22.61
N GLU A 260 -17.43 18.53 -21.43
CA GLU A 260 -16.58 19.20 -20.46
C GLU A 260 -15.51 18.25 -19.93
N ASP A 261 -14.31 18.79 -19.67
CA ASP A 261 -13.17 17.98 -19.20
C ASP A 261 -13.48 17.26 -17.88
N PHE A 262 -13.50 15.93 -17.91
CA PHE A 262 -13.85 15.09 -16.77
C PHE A 262 -12.87 15.25 -15.61
N GLY A 263 -11.57 15.40 -15.92
CA GLY A 263 -10.54 15.61 -14.91
C GLY A 263 -10.76 16.94 -14.16
N LYS A 264 -11.13 18.01 -14.88
CA LYS A 264 -11.48 19.29 -14.27
C LYS A 264 -12.72 19.19 -13.39
N LEU A 265 -13.75 18.46 -13.83
CA LEU A 265 -14.93 18.22 -13.03
C LEU A 265 -14.60 17.42 -11.76
N ALA A 266 -13.74 16.40 -11.87
CA ALA A 266 -13.26 15.63 -10.73
C ALA A 266 -12.52 16.50 -9.71
N ILE A 267 -11.56 17.31 -10.17
CA ILE A 267 -10.81 18.23 -9.29
C ILE A 267 -11.75 19.24 -8.63
N THR A 268 -12.82 19.64 -9.31
CA THR A 268 -13.73 20.69 -8.81
C THR A 268 -14.76 20.17 -7.82
N TYR A 269 -15.26 18.96 -8.02
CA TYR A 269 -16.47 18.50 -7.33
C TYR A 269 -16.31 17.17 -6.59
N SER A 270 -15.28 16.37 -6.90
CA SER A 270 -15.14 15.05 -6.30
C SER A 270 -14.56 15.11 -4.89
N ALA A 271 -15.09 14.28 -4.01
CA ALA A 271 -14.54 14.02 -2.69
C ALA A 271 -13.72 12.72 -2.64
N SER A 272 -13.43 12.08 -3.79
CA SER A 272 -12.58 10.88 -3.81
C SER A 272 -11.12 11.22 -3.54
N GLU A 273 -10.34 10.26 -3.04
CA GLU A 273 -8.89 10.42 -2.83
C GLU A 273 -8.16 10.81 -4.12
N THR A 274 -8.67 10.36 -5.27
CA THR A 274 -8.10 10.66 -6.59
C THR A 274 -8.62 11.97 -7.21
N ALA A 275 -9.43 12.75 -6.50
CA ALA A 275 -10.02 13.99 -7.01
C ALA A 275 -8.95 14.92 -7.62
N LEU A 276 -7.88 15.17 -6.88
CA LEU A 276 -6.76 16.03 -7.28
C LEU A 276 -5.83 15.41 -8.34
N ASP A 277 -6.08 14.15 -8.72
CA ASP A 277 -5.45 13.47 -9.84
C ASP A 277 -6.39 13.39 -11.07
N GLY A 278 -7.39 14.30 -11.12
CA GLY A 278 -8.41 14.30 -12.17
C GLY A 278 -9.39 13.13 -12.07
N GLY A 279 -9.52 12.53 -10.88
CA GLY A 279 -10.34 11.34 -10.65
C GLY A 279 -9.75 10.04 -11.23
N SER A 280 -8.51 10.03 -11.71
CA SER A 280 -7.91 8.87 -12.37
C SER A 280 -7.68 7.71 -11.41
N LEU A 281 -8.26 6.54 -11.74
CA LEU A 281 -7.97 5.26 -11.09
C LEU A 281 -6.87 4.48 -11.83
N GLY A 282 -6.44 4.97 -13.00
CA GLY A 282 -5.48 4.31 -13.87
C GLY A 282 -6.03 3.06 -14.56
N TRP A 283 -5.11 2.17 -14.99
CA TRP A 283 -5.46 0.87 -15.55
C TRP A 283 -5.85 -0.10 -14.44
N ARG A 284 -7.07 -0.62 -14.52
CA ARG A 284 -7.62 -1.62 -13.60
C ARG A 284 -8.19 -2.78 -14.40
N LYS A 285 -7.96 -4.00 -13.94
CA LYS A 285 -8.71 -5.15 -14.45
C LYS A 285 -10.18 -4.96 -14.07
N GLY A 286 -11.08 -5.44 -14.90
CA GLY A 286 -12.51 -5.41 -14.56
C GLY A 286 -12.81 -5.99 -13.18
N THR A 287 -11.97 -6.92 -12.75
CA THR A 287 -12.02 -7.62 -11.46
C THR A 287 -11.48 -6.81 -10.27
N GLU A 288 -10.69 -5.77 -10.52
CA GLU A 288 -10.11 -4.87 -9.51
C GLU A 288 -10.99 -3.63 -9.26
N LEU A 289 -12.04 -3.47 -10.04
CA LEU A 289 -12.99 -2.38 -9.87
C LEU A 289 -14.09 -2.76 -8.86
N PRO A 290 -14.57 -1.81 -8.05
CA PRO A 290 -15.77 -2.02 -7.25
C PRO A 290 -16.89 -2.65 -8.07
N THR A 291 -17.60 -3.64 -7.50
CA THR A 291 -18.56 -4.46 -8.26
C THR A 291 -19.60 -3.60 -8.98
N PHE A 292 -20.10 -2.51 -8.33
CA PHE A 292 -21.06 -1.59 -8.93
C PHE A 292 -20.48 -0.81 -10.12
N LEU A 293 -19.15 -0.57 -10.15
CA LEU A 293 -18.46 0.05 -11.27
C LEU A 293 -18.19 -0.95 -12.39
N ALA A 294 -17.72 -2.15 -12.04
CA ALA A 294 -17.34 -3.19 -13.01
C ALA A 294 -18.48 -3.53 -13.97
N ASP A 295 -19.72 -3.69 -13.44
CA ASP A 295 -20.90 -4.00 -14.22
C ASP A 295 -21.29 -2.91 -15.24
N VAL A 296 -21.09 -1.67 -14.87
CA VAL A 296 -21.38 -0.52 -15.72
C VAL A 296 -20.30 -0.36 -16.77
N ILE A 297 -19.02 -0.39 -16.35
CA ILE A 297 -17.85 -0.19 -17.22
C ILE A 297 -17.77 -1.29 -18.30
N ALA A 298 -18.13 -2.53 -17.97
CA ALA A 298 -18.13 -3.64 -18.92
C ALA A 298 -19.07 -3.41 -20.13
N ARG A 299 -20.05 -2.54 -20.02
CA ARG A 299 -21.03 -2.19 -21.08
C ARG A 299 -20.70 -0.88 -21.78
N MET A 300 -19.73 -0.12 -21.28
CA MET A 300 -19.32 1.18 -21.82
C MET A 300 -18.31 1.02 -22.96
N ARG A 301 -18.24 2.03 -23.82
CA ARG A 301 -17.19 2.17 -24.84
C ARG A 301 -16.16 3.20 -24.38
N PRO A 302 -14.91 3.10 -24.83
CA PRO A 302 -13.93 4.16 -24.58
C PRO A 302 -14.47 5.53 -24.95
N GLY A 303 -14.38 6.47 -24.02
CA GLY A 303 -14.93 7.82 -24.11
C GLY A 303 -16.29 8.01 -23.41
N ASP A 304 -17.02 6.95 -23.13
CA ASP A 304 -18.36 7.05 -22.49
C ASP A 304 -18.25 7.49 -21.02
N VAL A 305 -19.30 8.19 -20.57
CA VAL A 305 -19.55 8.55 -19.16
C VAL A 305 -20.75 7.75 -18.66
N SER A 306 -20.65 7.16 -17.47
CA SER A 306 -21.73 6.36 -16.87
C SER A 306 -22.92 7.22 -16.47
N GLU A 307 -24.09 6.60 -16.24
CA GLU A 307 -25.14 7.22 -15.45
C GLU A 307 -24.70 7.41 -13.99
N VAL A 308 -25.40 8.32 -13.28
CA VAL A 308 -25.15 8.54 -11.85
C VAL A 308 -25.55 7.29 -11.07
N MET A 309 -24.62 6.73 -10.32
CA MET A 309 -24.83 5.58 -9.44
C MET A 309 -24.86 6.03 -7.99
N GLN A 310 -25.74 5.45 -7.18
CA GLN A 310 -25.84 5.74 -5.76
C GLN A 310 -25.30 4.57 -4.93
N THR A 311 -24.45 4.89 -3.96
CA THR A 311 -23.96 3.97 -2.93
C THR A 311 -24.12 4.57 -1.53
N PRO A 312 -23.79 3.87 -0.46
CA PRO A 312 -23.78 4.44 0.89
C PRO A 312 -22.81 5.62 1.07
N SER A 313 -21.72 5.70 0.28
CA SER A 313 -20.76 6.81 0.32
C SER A 313 -21.25 8.06 -0.45
N GLY A 314 -22.25 7.92 -1.31
CA GLY A 314 -22.78 9.04 -2.10
C GLY A 314 -23.14 8.67 -3.53
N PHE A 315 -22.96 9.63 -4.44
CA PHE A 315 -23.24 9.47 -5.86
C PHE A 315 -21.95 9.40 -6.67
N HIS A 316 -21.85 8.41 -7.55
CA HIS A 316 -20.67 8.12 -8.36
C HIS A 316 -20.95 8.36 -9.85
N ILE A 317 -19.96 8.91 -10.54
CA ILE A 317 -19.93 9.07 -12.00
C ILE A 317 -18.57 8.55 -12.47
N VAL A 318 -18.56 7.75 -13.52
CA VAL A 318 -17.34 7.14 -14.07
C VAL A 318 -17.19 7.45 -15.54
N LYS A 319 -15.98 7.71 -15.97
CA LYS A 319 -15.62 7.78 -17.39
C LYS A 319 -14.69 6.64 -17.73
N LEU A 320 -15.01 5.89 -18.78
CA LEU A 320 -14.11 4.91 -19.37
C LEU A 320 -13.21 5.64 -20.39
N ASN A 321 -11.91 5.76 -20.08
CA ASN A 321 -10.95 6.41 -20.97
C ASN A 321 -10.51 5.46 -22.08
N GLU A 322 -10.06 4.25 -21.73
CA GLU A 322 -9.53 3.25 -22.67
C GLU A 322 -9.84 1.83 -22.18
N THR A 323 -9.76 0.88 -23.10
CA THR A 323 -9.90 -0.56 -22.82
C THR A 323 -8.79 -1.33 -23.52
N ARG A 324 -8.21 -2.34 -22.86
CA ARG A 324 -7.31 -3.30 -23.48
C ARG A 324 -7.65 -4.70 -22.99
N THR A 325 -7.43 -5.72 -23.85
CA THR A 325 -7.64 -7.12 -23.48
C THR A 325 -6.40 -7.65 -22.78
N ALA A 326 -6.56 -8.19 -21.56
CA ALA A 326 -5.50 -8.85 -20.83
C ALA A 326 -5.83 -10.34 -20.64
N GLY A 327 -4.85 -11.20 -20.88
CA GLY A 327 -4.86 -12.59 -20.44
C GLY A 327 -5.20 -13.65 -21.48
N GLY A 328 -4.39 -14.73 -21.43
CA GLY A 328 -4.56 -16.05 -22.03
C GLY A 328 -4.48 -17.13 -20.94
N ALA A 329 -4.50 -18.41 -21.34
CA ALA A 329 -4.25 -19.54 -20.45
C ALA A 329 -2.92 -19.34 -19.71
N GLN A 330 -2.93 -19.54 -18.39
CA GLN A 330 -1.74 -19.41 -17.55
C GLN A 330 -1.12 -20.78 -17.34
N ILE A 331 -0.21 -21.12 -18.24
CA ILE A 331 0.59 -22.34 -18.13
C ILE A 331 1.83 -22.02 -17.30
N ILE A 332 2.02 -22.73 -16.19
CA ILE A 332 3.20 -22.63 -15.35
C ILE A 332 4.01 -23.90 -15.44
N GLN A 333 5.33 -23.76 -15.34
CA GLN A 333 6.21 -24.92 -15.22
C GLN A 333 6.32 -25.33 -13.77
N GLN A 334 6.09 -26.60 -13.49
CA GLN A 334 6.28 -27.19 -12.18
C GLN A 334 7.35 -28.27 -12.26
N VAL A 335 8.11 -28.36 -11.15
CA VAL A 335 9.11 -29.40 -10.91
C VAL A 335 8.64 -30.31 -9.79
N HIS A 336 8.90 -31.60 -9.90
CA HIS A 336 8.71 -32.56 -8.82
C HIS A 336 10.09 -32.94 -8.29
N LEU A 337 10.34 -32.59 -7.04
CA LEU A 337 11.63 -32.74 -6.40
C LEU A 337 11.53 -33.55 -5.13
N ARG A 338 12.64 -34.23 -4.76
CA ARG A 338 12.86 -34.69 -3.41
C ARG A 338 14.26 -34.33 -2.94
N HIS A 339 14.45 -34.06 -1.65
CA HIS A 339 15.70 -33.59 -1.11
C HIS A 339 16.10 -34.26 0.21
N ILE A 340 17.38 -34.17 0.55
CA ILE A 340 17.92 -34.45 1.86
C ILE A 340 18.62 -33.21 2.37
N LEU A 341 18.25 -32.71 3.54
CA LEU A 341 18.85 -31.57 4.23
C LEU A 341 19.67 -32.05 5.40
N LEU A 342 20.93 -31.61 5.49
CA LEU A 342 21.74 -31.71 6.71
C LEU A 342 22.22 -30.30 7.11
N LYS A 343 22.15 -30.02 8.42
CA LYS A 343 22.57 -28.75 9.00
C LYS A 343 23.95 -28.94 9.64
N THR A 344 24.76 -27.90 9.58
CA THR A 344 26.03 -27.84 10.33
C THR A 344 25.73 -27.63 11.83
N SER A 345 26.62 -28.13 12.67
CA SER A 345 26.59 -27.99 14.13
C SER A 345 28.01 -27.73 14.67
N GLU A 346 28.11 -27.53 15.96
CA GLU A 346 29.44 -27.40 16.62
C GLU A 346 30.33 -28.66 16.48
N ILE A 347 29.69 -29.82 16.23
CA ILE A 347 30.36 -31.10 16.09
C ILE A 347 30.59 -31.48 14.61
N GLU A 348 29.73 -31.03 13.72
CA GLU A 348 29.76 -31.34 12.29
C GLU A 348 29.94 -30.07 11.47
N ASP A 349 31.12 -29.84 10.99
CA ASP A 349 31.49 -28.73 10.14
C ASP A 349 30.96 -28.90 8.69
N ASP A 350 31.07 -27.84 7.90
CA ASP A 350 30.67 -27.83 6.49
C ASP A 350 31.32 -28.95 5.65
N ALA A 351 32.58 -29.28 5.91
CA ALA A 351 33.31 -30.30 5.18
C ALA A 351 32.74 -31.70 5.47
N THR A 352 32.52 -31.99 6.76
CA THR A 352 31.95 -33.26 7.22
C THR A 352 30.53 -33.46 6.68
N VAL A 353 29.66 -32.44 6.76
CA VAL A 353 28.27 -32.53 6.26
C VAL A 353 28.24 -32.71 4.74
N ARG A 354 29.08 -31.98 4.01
CA ARG A 354 29.20 -32.14 2.56
C ARG A 354 29.69 -33.54 2.19
N GLN A 355 30.66 -34.08 2.90
CA GLN A 355 31.16 -35.44 2.65
C GLN A 355 30.11 -36.50 2.92
N LYS A 356 29.31 -36.37 4.02
CA LYS A 356 28.15 -37.25 4.29
C LYS A 356 27.15 -37.25 3.16
N LEU A 357 26.77 -36.08 2.68
CA LEU A 357 25.81 -35.97 1.55
C LEU A 357 26.39 -36.54 0.25
N SER A 358 27.69 -36.33 -0.01
CA SER A 358 28.35 -36.94 -1.17
C SER A 358 28.31 -38.48 -1.07
N HIS A 359 28.59 -39.03 0.12
CA HIS A 359 28.51 -40.49 0.32
C HIS A 359 27.10 -41.03 0.14
N MET A 360 26.08 -40.35 0.68
CA MET A 360 24.67 -40.72 0.47
C MET A 360 24.27 -40.66 -1.03
N ARG A 361 24.71 -39.60 -1.72
CA ARG A 361 24.50 -39.48 -3.18
C ARG A 361 25.10 -40.66 -3.92
N ASP A 362 26.36 -41.03 -3.60
CA ASP A 362 27.07 -42.14 -4.26
C ASP A 362 26.39 -43.50 -3.99
N GLN A 363 25.84 -43.69 -2.79
CA GLN A 363 25.03 -44.88 -2.46
C GLN A 363 23.77 -44.95 -3.28
N ILE A 364 23.07 -43.81 -3.46
CA ILE A 364 21.86 -43.74 -4.27
C ILE A 364 22.14 -43.95 -5.74
N VAL A 365 23.17 -43.25 -6.27
CA VAL A 365 23.55 -43.36 -7.69
C VAL A 365 24.02 -44.77 -8.06
N SER A 366 24.70 -45.46 -7.13
CA SER A 366 25.12 -46.85 -7.34
C SER A 366 24.01 -47.87 -7.11
N GLY A 367 22.79 -47.44 -6.69
CA GLY A 367 21.66 -48.34 -6.43
C GLY A 367 21.81 -49.19 -5.16
N LYS A 368 22.75 -48.82 -4.25
CA LYS A 368 22.95 -49.53 -2.97
C LYS A 368 21.88 -49.14 -1.94
N GLU A 369 21.41 -47.91 -2.00
CA GLU A 369 20.40 -47.38 -1.08
C GLU A 369 19.33 -46.59 -1.86
N ASP A 370 18.15 -46.57 -1.32
CA ASP A 370 17.07 -45.76 -1.88
C ASP A 370 17.05 -44.35 -1.28
N PHE A 371 16.80 -43.38 -2.16
CA PHE A 371 16.77 -41.95 -1.76
C PHE A 371 15.78 -41.70 -0.61
N ALA A 372 14.56 -42.26 -0.71
CA ALA A 372 13.51 -42.04 0.30
C ALA A 372 13.88 -42.69 1.64
N VAL A 373 14.59 -43.82 1.65
CA VAL A 373 15.10 -44.44 2.86
C VAL A 373 16.13 -43.54 3.55
N LEU A 374 17.13 -43.05 2.79
CA LEU A 374 18.14 -42.15 3.32
C LEU A 374 17.55 -40.81 3.77
N ALA A 375 16.57 -40.27 3.06
CA ALA A 375 15.84 -39.06 3.46
C ALA A 375 15.12 -39.26 4.79
N LYS A 376 14.36 -40.34 4.96
CA LYS A 376 13.64 -40.65 6.21
C LYS A 376 14.57 -40.80 7.40
N THR A 377 15.76 -41.39 7.17
CA THR A 377 16.68 -41.70 8.25
C THR A 377 17.59 -40.54 8.63
N ASN A 378 17.99 -39.72 7.66
CA ASN A 378 19.05 -38.74 7.83
C ASN A 378 18.62 -37.28 7.61
N SER A 379 17.55 -37.00 6.83
CA SER A 379 17.18 -35.63 6.54
C SER A 379 16.69 -34.89 7.80
N GLN A 380 17.22 -33.68 7.97
CA GLN A 380 16.84 -32.77 9.05
C GLN A 380 15.72 -31.79 8.62
N ASP A 381 15.15 -31.98 7.44
CA ASP A 381 13.89 -31.35 7.06
C ASP A 381 12.71 -32.25 7.52
N SER A 382 12.21 -31.97 8.70
CA SER A 382 11.12 -32.75 9.29
C SER A 382 9.82 -32.76 8.47
N SER A 383 9.63 -31.75 7.60
CA SER A 383 8.41 -31.60 6.79
C SER A 383 8.35 -32.62 5.65
N SER A 384 9.49 -32.87 4.97
CA SER A 384 9.58 -33.79 3.83
C SER A 384 10.22 -35.13 4.18
N ALA A 385 11.05 -35.21 5.21
CA ALA A 385 11.76 -36.43 5.59
C ALA A 385 10.82 -37.64 5.77
N VAL A 386 9.69 -37.47 6.46
CA VAL A 386 8.69 -38.54 6.68
C VAL A 386 8.12 -39.12 5.38
N ASN A 387 8.11 -38.32 4.32
CA ASN A 387 7.66 -38.68 2.98
C ASN A 387 8.83 -39.04 2.05
N GLY A 388 10.01 -39.35 2.60
CA GLY A 388 11.19 -39.71 1.79
C GLY A 388 11.85 -38.53 1.09
N GLY A 389 11.69 -37.33 1.64
CA GLY A 389 12.22 -36.09 1.12
C GLY A 389 11.39 -35.46 0.01
N ASP A 390 10.20 -35.99 -0.30
CA ASP A 390 9.34 -35.54 -1.38
C ASP A 390 8.77 -34.14 -1.08
N LEU A 391 8.97 -33.19 -2.01
CA LEU A 391 8.47 -31.83 -1.95
C LEU A 391 7.23 -31.60 -2.81
N GLY A 392 6.78 -32.65 -3.53
CA GLY A 392 5.65 -32.59 -4.45
C GLY A 392 5.93 -31.75 -5.70
N TRP A 393 4.86 -31.45 -6.44
CA TRP A 393 4.91 -30.56 -7.60
C TRP A 393 4.88 -29.09 -7.14
N THR A 394 5.92 -28.33 -7.47
CA THR A 394 6.09 -26.95 -7.01
C THR A 394 6.71 -26.13 -8.13
N GLN A 395 6.44 -24.82 -8.16
CA GLN A 395 7.14 -23.90 -9.04
C GLN A 395 8.57 -23.67 -8.54
N PRO A 396 9.57 -23.55 -9.44
CA PRO A 396 10.97 -23.33 -9.04
C PRO A 396 11.19 -22.10 -8.17
N ASP A 397 10.43 -21.01 -8.41
CA ASP A 397 10.49 -19.74 -7.68
C ASP A 397 9.99 -19.80 -6.23
N ALA A 398 9.33 -20.89 -5.83
CA ALA A 398 8.97 -21.14 -4.44
C ALA A 398 10.17 -21.52 -3.55
N PHE A 399 11.32 -21.84 -4.16
CA PHE A 399 12.54 -22.19 -3.46
C PHE A 399 13.50 -20.99 -3.34
N VAL A 400 14.44 -21.08 -2.39
CA VAL A 400 15.54 -20.09 -2.34
C VAL A 400 16.40 -20.18 -3.60
N PRO A 401 17.01 -19.05 -4.05
CA PRO A 401 17.68 -18.97 -5.35
C PRO A 401 18.69 -20.07 -5.62
N GLU A 402 19.52 -20.45 -4.64
CA GLU A 402 20.54 -21.47 -4.78
C GLU A 402 19.94 -22.87 -5.00
N PHE A 403 18.79 -23.13 -4.34
CA PHE A 403 18.07 -24.39 -4.50
C PHE A 403 17.37 -24.43 -5.86
N ALA A 404 16.69 -23.38 -6.26
CA ALA A 404 16.01 -23.25 -7.55
C ALA A 404 16.98 -23.44 -8.71
N ALA A 405 18.10 -22.71 -8.72
CA ALA A 405 19.12 -22.80 -9.75
C ALA A 405 19.73 -24.21 -9.85
N THR A 406 19.93 -24.90 -8.71
CA THR A 406 20.42 -26.27 -8.71
C THR A 406 19.38 -27.23 -9.27
N ALA A 407 18.12 -27.08 -8.86
CA ALA A 407 17.02 -27.94 -9.34
C ALA A 407 16.78 -27.79 -10.84
N GLU A 408 16.79 -26.57 -11.37
CA GLU A 408 16.60 -26.27 -12.80
C GLU A 408 17.68 -26.86 -13.71
N ALA A 409 18.91 -26.99 -13.18
CA ALA A 409 20.03 -27.56 -13.92
C ALA A 409 19.96 -29.09 -14.05
N LEU A 410 19.10 -29.77 -13.29
CA LEU A 410 19.00 -31.22 -13.25
C LEU A 410 18.08 -31.77 -14.35
N LYS A 411 18.47 -32.91 -14.91
CA LYS A 411 17.60 -33.73 -15.76
C LYS A 411 16.70 -34.62 -14.90
N PRO A 412 15.56 -35.10 -15.45
CA PRO A 412 14.73 -36.06 -14.74
C PRO A 412 15.54 -37.28 -14.23
N ASN A 413 15.31 -37.64 -12.98
CA ASN A 413 16.01 -38.67 -12.19
C ASN A 413 17.47 -38.34 -11.82
N GLU A 414 17.99 -37.19 -12.19
CA GLU A 414 19.34 -36.78 -11.80
C GLU A 414 19.38 -36.28 -10.35
N ILE A 415 20.51 -36.54 -9.66
CA ILE A 415 20.76 -36.11 -8.29
C ILE A 415 21.89 -35.08 -8.29
N SER A 416 21.65 -33.93 -7.66
CA SER A 416 22.65 -32.87 -7.57
C SER A 416 23.90 -33.28 -6.81
N GLN A 417 25.01 -32.56 -7.03
CA GLN A 417 26.08 -32.52 -6.05
C GLN A 417 25.58 -31.82 -4.77
N PRO A 418 26.20 -32.08 -3.59
CA PRO A 418 25.91 -31.35 -2.39
C PRO A 418 26.12 -29.85 -2.60
N PHE A 419 25.10 -29.05 -2.28
CA PHE A 419 25.15 -27.58 -2.35
C PHE A 419 24.58 -26.96 -1.06
N ARG A 420 24.92 -25.69 -0.81
CA ARG A 420 24.55 -24.98 0.41
C ARG A 420 23.49 -23.94 0.16
N THR A 421 22.58 -23.82 1.12
CA THR A 421 21.64 -22.71 1.24
C THR A 421 21.71 -22.12 2.65
N GLN A 422 20.90 -21.10 2.93
CA GLN A 422 20.76 -20.58 4.29
C GLN A 422 20.22 -21.60 5.32
N PHE A 423 19.59 -22.68 4.87
CA PHE A 423 19.02 -23.73 5.74
C PHE A 423 19.99 -24.85 6.07
N GLY A 424 21.09 -24.97 5.31
CA GLY A 424 22.10 -26.03 5.44
C GLY A 424 22.56 -26.56 4.11
N TRP A 425 23.07 -27.79 4.12
CA TRP A 425 23.56 -28.53 2.95
C TRP A 425 22.47 -29.45 2.42
N HIS A 426 22.33 -29.49 1.10
CA HIS A 426 21.31 -30.28 0.40
C HIS A 426 21.92 -31.18 -0.67
N ILE A 427 21.27 -32.29 -0.91
CA ILE A 427 21.21 -32.96 -2.22
C ILE A 427 19.75 -32.99 -2.65
N VAL A 428 19.48 -32.76 -3.94
CA VAL A 428 18.15 -32.77 -4.52
C VAL A 428 18.11 -33.71 -5.71
N GLN A 429 17.01 -34.42 -5.86
CA GLN A 429 16.74 -35.22 -7.06
C GLN A 429 15.54 -34.65 -7.79
N MET A 430 15.71 -34.49 -9.11
CA MET A 430 14.62 -34.14 -10.01
C MET A 430 13.83 -35.40 -10.34
N LEU A 431 12.53 -35.43 -10.01
CA LEU A 431 11.63 -36.53 -10.36
C LEU A 431 10.90 -36.27 -11.66
N GLY A 432 10.62 -35.02 -11.99
CA GLY A 432 9.96 -34.65 -13.23
C GLY A 432 9.70 -33.17 -13.41
N HIS A 433 9.34 -32.80 -14.63
CA HIS A 433 8.84 -31.50 -15.03
C HIS A 433 7.44 -31.68 -15.61
N ARG A 434 6.59 -30.69 -15.44
CA ARG A 434 5.31 -30.61 -16.14
C ARG A 434 4.91 -29.19 -16.45
N ASP A 435 4.20 -29.01 -17.53
CA ASP A 435 3.38 -27.84 -17.75
C ASP A 435 2.06 -28.06 -17.04
N PHE A 436 1.70 -27.14 -16.16
CA PHE A 436 0.47 -27.19 -15.37
C PHE A 436 -0.42 -26.02 -15.75
N ASP A 437 -1.65 -26.31 -16.12
CA ASP A 437 -2.65 -25.28 -16.36
C ASP A 437 -3.14 -24.72 -15.02
N ASN A 438 -2.56 -23.59 -14.63
CA ASN A 438 -2.89 -22.87 -13.39
C ASN A 438 -3.98 -21.81 -13.60
N THR A 439 -4.65 -21.83 -14.74
CA THR A 439 -5.61 -20.77 -15.10
C THR A 439 -6.71 -20.63 -14.08
N ALA A 440 -7.25 -21.74 -13.57
CA ALA A 440 -8.34 -21.71 -12.57
C ALA A 440 -7.88 -21.19 -11.20
N ASP A 441 -6.72 -21.67 -10.71
CA ASP A 441 -6.19 -21.24 -9.42
C ASP A 441 -5.74 -19.78 -9.49
N ALA A 442 -5.06 -19.39 -10.55
CA ALA A 442 -4.68 -18.00 -10.78
C ALA A 442 -5.88 -17.08 -11.00
N ALA A 443 -6.97 -17.56 -11.58
CA ALA A 443 -8.21 -16.81 -11.67
C ALA A 443 -8.83 -16.62 -10.27
N ARG A 444 -8.83 -17.66 -9.43
CA ARG A 444 -9.33 -17.62 -8.07
C ARG A 444 -8.54 -16.64 -7.19
N GLU A 445 -7.20 -16.67 -7.28
CA GLU A 445 -6.34 -15.75 -6.56
C GLU A 445 -6.57 -14.30 -7.01
N ARG A 446 -6.59 -14.06 -8.31
CA ARG A 446 -6.90 -12.73 -8.87
C ARG A 446 -8.28 -12.22 -8.45
N ALA A 447 -9.28 -13.09 -8.44
CA ALA A 447 -10.63 -12.74 -8.00
C ALA A 447 -10.67 -12.39 -6.50
N PHE A 448 -9.89 -13.12 -5.69
CA PHE A 448 -9.77 -12.81 -4.26
C PHE A 448 -9.11 -11.45 -4.03
N GLU A 449 -7.99 -11.17 -4.68
CA GLU A 449 -7.30 -9.88 -4.59
C GLU A 449 -8.21 -8.75 -5.08
N ALA A 450 -8.85 -8.91 -6.23
CA ALA A 450 -9.74 -7.92 -6.80
C ALA A 450 -10.95 -7.60 -5.88
N LEU A 451 -11.59 -8.63 -5.35
CA LEU A 451 -12.71 -8.46 -4.42
C LEU A 451 -12.25 -7.79 -3.13
N ARG A 452 -11.05 -8.12 -2.64
CA ARG A 452 -10.45 -7.48 -1.48
C ARG A 452 -10.16 -6.00 -1.74
N ASP A 453 -9.52 -5.67 -2.86
CA ASP A 453 -9.18 -4.30 -3.22
C ASP A 453 -10.43 -3.43 -3.39
N SER A 454 -11.46 -3.96 -4.06
CA SER A 454 -12.76 -3.32 -4.17
C SER A 454 -13.39 -3.00 -2.80
N ARG A 455 -13.34 -3.96 -1.86
CA ARG A 455 -13.86 -3.77 -0.49
C ARG A 455 -13.02 -2.78 0.32
N VAL A 456 -11.69 -2.79 0.11
CA VAL A 456 -10.79 -1.82 0.75
C VAL A 456 -11.10 -0.40 0.27
N GLU A 457 -11.35 -0.20 -1.03
CA GLU A 457 -11.69 1.10 -1.60
C GLU A 457 -13.01 1.63 -1.01
N GLU A 458 -14.09 0.84 -1.08
CA GLU A 458 -15.39 1.21 -0.50
C GLU A 458 -15.30 1.52 1.00
N ALA A 459 -14.62 0.65 1.75
CA ALA A 459 -14.47 0.82 3.19
C ALA A 459 -13.59 2.04 3.55
N THR A 460 -12.57 2.35 2.73
CA THR A 460 -11.73 3.53 2.92
C THR A 460 -12.52 4.81 2.70
N GLU A 461 -13.33 4.91 1.65
CA GLU A 461 -14.19 6.07 1.41
C GLU A 461 -15.15 6.34 2.59
N LEU A 462 -15.84 5.29 3.04
CA LEU A 462 -16.75 5.38 4.19
C LEU A 462 -16.02 5.77 5.48
N TRP A 463 -14.83 5.20 5.70
CA TRP A 463 -14.01 5.49 6.87
C TRP A 463 -13.49 6.94 6.86
N LEU A 464 -13.02 7.44 5.71
CA LEU A 464 -12.58 8.85 5.58
C LEU A 464 -13.72 9.82 5.86
N GLN A 465 -14.91 9.54 5.31
CA GLN A 465 -16.10 10.31 5.58
C GLN A 465 -16.45 10.28 7.08
N GLN A 466 -16.48 9.11 7.69
CA GLN A 466 -16.77 8.95 9.11
C GLN A 466 -15.79 9.74 9.99
N ILE A 467 -14.49 9.61 9.79
CA ILE A 467 -13.51 10.33 10.62
C ILE A 467 -13.57 11.84 10.42
N ARG A 468 -14.00 12.30 9.22
CA ARG A 468 -14.25 13.72 8.94
C ARG A 468 -15.46 14.23 9.70
N ASP A 469 -16.56 13.47 9.69
CA ASP A 469 -17.82 13.83 10.39
C ASP A 469 -17.65 13.81 11.92
N GLU A 470 -16.81 12.91 12.45
CA GLU A 470 -16.48 12.83 13.87
C GLU A 470 -15.54 13.97 14.36
N SER A 471 -14.96 14.77 13.44
CA SER A 471 -13.93 15.77 13.77
C SER A 471 -14.48 17.18 13.75
N TYR A 472 -14.04 18.01 14.70
CA TYR A 472 -14.28 19.44 14.65
C TYR A 472 -13.35 20.09 13.63
N VAL A 473 -13.92 20.81 12.68
CA VAL A 473 -13.15 21.55 11.66
C VAL A 473 -13.73 22.94 11.47
N GLU A 474 -12.91 23.96 11.64
CA GLU A 474 -13.22 25.37 11.40
C GLU A 474 -12.31 25.90 10.30
N LEU A 475 -12.87 26.27 9.14
CA LEU A 475 -12.11 26.87 8.04
C LEU A 475 -12.02 28.39 8.22
N ARG A 476 -10.83 28.95 7.97
CA ARG A 476 -10.49 30.38 8.13
C ARG A 476 -9.85 30.98 6.88
N LEU A 477 -10.43 30.63 5.71
CA LEU A 477 -9.97 31.13 4.41
C LEU A 477 -10.15 32.63 4.24
#